data_ed3d94530f51ae2b6987775525845a6c
#
_entry.id   ed3d94530f51ae2b6987775525845a6c
#
_cell.length_a   1.000
_cell.length_b   1.000
_cell.length_c   1.000
_cell.angle_alpha   90.00
_cell.angle_beta   90.00
_cell.angle_gamma   90.00
#
_symmetry.space_group_name_H-M   'P 1'
#
loop_
_entity.id
_entity.type
_entity.pdbx_description
1 polymer ?
#
loop_
_entity_poly.entity_id
_entity_poly.type
_entity_poly.pdbx_seq_one_letter_code
_entity_poly.pdbx_strand_id
1 'polypeptide(L)'
;MARPDLQTYENLKTQISALFERLLEYGITLDQKKCVIGVEQTQLLGHIISANGISLMPEKVEAIKNLPSPLNRDQVRSVCGSFAYFIDFVPHLMETISPLYDLLKRNTNFKWSNIHQQALAKAKKDLAECTIRNHRNLKLVPNVF
;
A
#
# COMPACT_ATOMS: atom_id res chain seq x y z
N MET A 1 26.71 7.12 5.33
CA MET A 1 26.00 7.70 4.16
C MET A 1 26.82 7.37 2.92
N ALA A 2 26.48 6.31 2.21
CA ALA A 2 27.20 5.95 0.98
C ALA A 2 26.74 6.90 -0.13
N ARG A 3 27.66 7.68 -0.70
CA ARG A 3 27.38 8.46 -1.91
C ARG A 3 27.15 7.46 -3.05
N PRO A 4 26.09 7.65 -3.88
CA PRO A 4 25.95 6.86 -5.10
C PRO A 4 27.24 7.01 -5.90
N ASP A 5 27.73 5.92 -6.47
CA ASP A 5 28.90 5.97 -7.34
C ASP A 5 28.58 6.82 -8.58
N LEU A 6 29.63 7.37 -9.20
CA LEU A 6 29.48 8.21 -10.40
C LEU A 6 28.69 7.51 -11.51
N GLN A 7 28.86 6.19 -11.64
CA GLN A 7 28.18 5.38 -12.66
C GLN A 7 26.66 5.31 -12.43
N THR A 8 26.23 5.16 -11.18
CA THR A 8 24.80 5.19 -10.82
C THR A 8 24.17 6.56 -11.10
N TYR A 9 24.88 7.64 -10.85
CA TYR A 9 24.40 8.98 -11.15
C TYR A 9 24.24 9.23 -12.66
N GLU A 10 25.23 8.86 -13.47
CA GLU A 10 25.18 9.02 -14.93
C GLU A 10 24.08 8.15 -15.56
N ASN A 11 23.89 6.93 -15.07
CA ASN A 11 22.79 6.05 -15.51
C ASN A 11 21.42 6.68 -15.20
N LEU A 12 21.23 7.21 -13.98
CA LEU A 12 19.99 7.89 -13.59
C LEU A 12 19.72 9.10 -14.49
N LYS A 13 20.74 9.92 -14.75
CA LYS A 13 20.63 11.09 -15.64
C LYS A 13 20.20 10.71 -17.05
N THR A 14 20.80 9.66 -17.60
CA THR A 14 20.47 9.16 -18.94
C THR A 14 19.03 8.69 -19.02
N GLN A 15 18.57 7.91 -18.03
CA GLN A 15 17.19 7.41 -17.97
C GLN A 15 16.16 8.55 -17.83
N ILE A 16 16.45 9.56 -17.00
CA ILE A 16 15.59 10.74 -16.83
C ILE A 16 15.52 11.55 -18.13
N SER A 17 16.65 11.75 -18.82
CA SER A 17 16.66 12.45 -20.12
C SER A 17 15.81 11.73 -21.16
N ALA A 18 15.96 10.41 -21.28
CA ALA A 18 15.14 9.61 -22.20
C ALA A 18 13.64 9.66 -21.85
N LEU A 19 13.30 9.65 -20.55
CA LEU A 19 11.92 9.82 -20.09
C LEU A 19 11.36 11.19 -20.52
N PHE A 20 12.11 12.27 -20.33
CA PHE A 20 11.65 13.61 -20.68
C PHE A 20 11.48 13.79 -22.18
N GLU A 21 12.39 13.24 -23.00
CA GLU A 21 12.24 13.23 -24.47
C GLU A 21 10.93 12.54 -24.87
N ARG A 22 10.65 11.37 -24.27
CA ARG A 22 9.43 10.63 -24.57
C ARG A 22 8.16 11.37 -24.14
N LEU A 23 8.17 12.03 -22.98
CA LEU A 23 7.04 12.85 -22.54
C LEU A 23 6.79 14.03 -23.49
N LEU A 24 7.84 14.67 -24.01
CA LEU A 24 7.75 15.74 -24.99
C LEU A 24 7.15 15.24 -26.32
N GLU A 25 7.55 14.08 -26.82
CA GLU A 25 6.98 13.45 -28.02
C GLU A 25 5.46 13.27 -27.92
N TYR A 26 4.95 12.93 -26.72
CA TYR A 26 3.52 12.74 -26.47
C TYR A 26 2.79 14.01 -26.01
N GLY A 27 3.45 15.15 -25.99
CA GLY A 27 2.86 16.42 -25.57
C GLY A 27 2.49 16.46 -24.07
N ILE A 28 3.11 15.63 -23.22
CA ILE A 28 2.87 15.59 -21.79
C ILE A 28 3.76 16.62 -21.10
N THR A 29 3.14 17.52 -20.35
CA THR A 29 3.85 18.52 -19.55
C THR A 29 3.93 18.10 -18.09
N LEU A 30 5.08 18.33 -17.47
CA LEU A 30 5.32 18.06 -16.06
C LEU A 30 5.37 19.35 -15.25
N ASP A 31 4.78 19.31 -14.05
CA ASP A 31 4.97 20.39 -13.08
C ASP A 31 6.28 20.16 -12.34
N GLN A 32 7.27 20.98 -12.67
CA GLN A 32 8.63 20.90 -12.10
C GLN A 32 8.65 20.97 -10.58
N LYS A 33 7.71 21.70 -9.97
CA LYS A 33 7.59 21.83 -8.51
C LYS A 33 7.12 20.56 -7.81
N LYS A 34 6.47 19.64 -8.55
CA LYS A 34 5.98 18.36 -8.04
C LYS A 34 6.91 17.19 -8.37
N CYS A 35 7.95 17.45 -9.17
CA CYS A 35 8.94 16.42 -9.50
C CYS A 35 9.95 16.28 -8.38
N VAL A 36 10.12 15.06 -7.88
CA VAL A 36 11.12 14.71 -6.86
C VAL A 36 12.03 13.65 -7.45
N ILE A 37 13.31 13.97 -7.61
CA ILE A 37 14.30 13.14 -8.30
C ILE A 37 15.47 12.85 -7.39
N GLY A 38 15.97 11.60 -7.38
CA GLY A 38 17.20 11.23 -6.68
C GLY A 38 17.08 11.22 -5.16
N VAL A 39 15.88 10.94 -4.61
CA VAL A 39 15.68 10.86 -3.17
C VAL A 39 15.81 9.42 -2.67
N GLU A 40 16.27 9.24 -1.43
CA GLU A 40 16.43 7.93 -0.81
C GLU A 40 15.08 7.25 -0.53
N GLN A 41 14.04 8.04 -0.26
CA GLN A 41 12.67 7.56 -0.11
C GLN A 41 11.67 8.62 -0.57
N THR A 42 10.52 8.17 -1.07
CA THR A 42 9.42 9.03 -1.47
C THR A 42 8.07 8.41 -1.11
N GLN A 43 7.05 9.24 -1.03
CA GLN A 43 5.67 8.79 -0.84
C GLN A 43 4.95 8.75 -2.18
N LEU A 44 4.35 7.62 -2.51
CA LEU A 44 3.57 7.44 -3.72
C LEU A 44 2.29 6.66 -3.41
N LEU A 45 1.12 7.23 -3.73
CA LEU A 45 -0.20 6.59 -3.56
C LEU A 45 -0.41 6.00 -2.14
N GLY A 46 0.15 6.63 -1.14
CA GLY A 46 0.02 6.20 0.26
C GLY A 46 0.98 5.08 0.68
N HIS A 47 2.01 4.81 -0.11
CA HIS A 47 3.12 3.94 0.22
C HIS A 47 4.40 4.74 0.37
N ILE A 48 5.34 4.23 1.13
CA ILE A 48 6.71 4.73 1.21
C ILE A 48 7.57 3.82 0.33
N ILE A 49 8.17 4.40 -0.70
CA ILE A 49 9.09 3.71 -1.61
C ILE A 49 10.51 4.10 -1.23
N SER A 50 11.38 3.12 -1.04
CA SER A 50 12.79 3.29 -0.71
C SER A 50 13.64 2.20 -1.38
N ALA A 51 14.96 2.31 -1.27
CA ALA A 51 15.88 1.26 -1.74
C ALA A 51 15.63 -0.12 -1.08
N ASN A 52 15.00 -0.14 0.10
CA ASN A 52 14.66 -1.37 0.82
C ASN A 52 13.30 -1.97 0.39
N GLY A 53 12.60 -1.33 -0.54
CA GLY A 53 11.30 -1.75 -1.04
C GLY A 53 10.16 -0.79 -0.72
N ILE A 54 8.93 -1.31 -0.76
CA ILE A 54 7.70 -0.56 -0.50
C ILE A 54 7.20 -0.89 0.90
N SER A 55 6.92 0.14 1.70
CA SER A 55 6.34 0.01 3.03
C SER A 55 5.05 0.81 3.19
N LEU A 56 4.25 0.41 4.16
CA LEU A 56 3.00 1.10 4.49
C LEU A 56 3.27 2.38 5.27
N MET A 57 2.42 3.37 5.05
CA MET A 57 2.44 4.58 5.87
C MET A 57 1.91 4.25 7.29
N PRO A 58 2.65 4.59 8.36
CA PRO A 58 2.24 4.30 9.74
C PRO A 58 0.86 4.86 10.09
N GLU A 59 0.53 6.04 9.57
CA GLU A 59 -0.76 6.71 9.78
C GLU A 59 -1.95 5.88 9.27
N LYS A 60 -1.79 5.21 8.11
CA LYS A 60 -2.84 4.35 7.56
C LYS A 60 -3.04 3.08 8.40
N VAL A 61 -1.97 2.52 8.91
CA VAL A 61 -2.03 1.36 9.80
C VAL A 61 -2.71 1.74 11.12
N GLU A 62 -2.37 2.90 11.67
CA GLU A 62 -2.98 3.40 12.91
C GLU A 62 -4.47 3.69 12.73
N ALA A 63 -4.86 4.24 11.59
CA ALA A 63 -6.28 4.45 11.26
C ALA A 63 -7.08 3.13 11.27
N ILE A 64 -6.50 2.04 10.74
CA ILE A 64 -7.16 0.71 10.77
C ILE A 64 -7.22 0.13 12.17
N LYS A 65 -6.17 0.28 12.98
CA LYS A 65 -6.18 -0.20 14.37
C LYS A 65 -7.32 0.42 15.18
N ASN A 66 -7.61 1.69 14.94
CA ASN A 66 -8.60 2.47 15.65
C ASN A 66 -10.03 2.35 15.09
N LEU A 67 -10.26 1.56 14.01
CA LEU A 67 -11.60 1.35 13.47
C LEU A 67 -12.54 0.74 14.53
N PRO A 68 -13.73 1.30 14.74
CA PRO A 68 -14.74 0.69 15.60
C PRO A 68 -15.33 -0.56 14.97
N SER A 69 -16.02 -1.36 15.78
CA SER A 69 -16.80 -2.49 15.26
C SER A 69 -17.98 -1.98 14.43
N PRO A 70 -18.22 -2.51 13.22
CA PRO A 70 -19.31 -2.10 12.35
C PRO A 70 -20.68 -2.38 12.96
N LEU A 71 -21.60 -1.42 12.82
CA LEU A 71 -22.98 -1.51 13.31
C LEU A 71 -23.99 -1.85 12.20
N ASN A 72 -23.59 -1.74 10.94
CA ASN A 72 -24.42 -2.03 9.78
C ASN A 72 -23.59 -2.52 8.59
N ARG A 73 -24.29 -2.94 7.54
CA ARG A 73 -23.69 -3.52 6.33
C ARG A 73 -22.79 -2.53 5.58
N ASP A 74 -23.13 -1.26 5.55
CA ASP A 74 -22.34 -0.25 4.85
C ASP A 74 -21.03 0.04 5.57
N GLN A 75 -21.04 0.02 6.89
CA GLN A 75 -19.82 0.11 7.69
C GLN A 75 -18.94 -1.14 7.50
N VAL A 76 -19.53 -2.35 7.39
CA VAL A 76 -18.75 -3.56 7.04
C VAL A 76 -18.09 -3.39 5.66
N ARG A 77 -18.84 -2.86 4.68
CA ARG A 77 -18.28 -2.61 3.33
C ARG A 77 -17.11 -1.63 3.38
N SER A 78 -17.24 -0.55 4.16
CA SER A 78 -16.15 0.41 4.37
C SER A 78 -14.93 -0.22 5.02
N VAL A 79 -15.12 -1.03 6.06
CA VAL A 79 -14.04 -1.75 6.76
C VAL A 79 -13.35 -2.74 5.81
N CYS A 80 -14.11 -3.55 5.06
CA CYS A 80 -13.54 -4.46 4.06
C CYS A 80 -12.75 -3.71 2.98
N GLY A 81 -13.28 -2.58 2.50
CA GLY A 81 -12.59 -1.70 1.54
C GLY A 81 -11.28 -1.14 2.10
N SER A 82 -11.27 -0.77 3.37
CA SER A 82 -10.05 -0.31 4.03
C SER A 82 -8.98 -1.40 4.13
N PHE A 83 -9.38 -2.64 4.43
CA PHE A 83 -8.44 -3.78 4.46
C PHE A 83 -7.96 -4.20 3.07
N ALA A 84 -8.75 -3.97 2.01
CA ALA A 84 -8.38 -4.31 0.64
C ALA A 84 -7.05 -3.67 0.21
N TYR A 85 -6.75 -2.48 0.71
CA TYR A 85 -5.49 -1.78 0.47
C TYR A 85 -4.25 -2.53 1.02
N PHE A 86 -4.45 -3.39 2.02
CA PHE A 86 -3.36 -4.06 2.74
C PHE A 86 -3.18 -5.54 2.35
N ILE A 87 -3.99 -6.06 1.43
CA ILE A 87 -4.00 -7.49 1.07
C ILE A 87 -2.62 -7.97 0.61
N ASP A 88 -1.92 -7.16 -0.19
CA ASP A 88 -0.60 -7.50 -0.73
C ASP A 88 0.52 -7.47 0.33
N PHE A 89 0.26 -6.83 1.47
CA PHE A 89 1.25 -6.67 2.54
C PHE A 89 1.08 -7.69 3.67
N VAL A 90 -0.15 -8.16 3.89
CA VAL A 90 -0.49 -9.06 5.00
C VAL A 90 -0.85 -10.44 4.46
N PRO A 91 -0.02 -11.47 4.67
CA PRO A 91 -0.32 -12.82 4.25
C PRO A 91 -1.66 -13.30 4.85
N HIS A 92 -2.47 -14.00 4.03
CA HIS A 92 -3.75 -14.58 4.44
C HIS A 92 -4.80 -13.59 4.99
N LEU A 93 -4.63 -12.28 4.75
CA LEU A 93 -5.57 -11.28 5.22
C LEU A 93 -6.99 -11.53 4.69
N MET A 94 -7.13 -11.89 3.41
CA MET A 94 -8.43 -12.20 2.80
C MET A 94 -9.15 -13.34 3.50
N GLU A 95 -8.43 -14.40 3.89
CA GLU A 95 -8.99 -15.52 4.65
C GLU A 95 -9.46 -15.06 6.02
N THR A 96 -8.65 -14.24 6.70
CA THR A 96 -8.96 -13.68 8.03
C THR A 96 -10.23 -12.82 8.00
N ILE A 97 -10.42 -11.98 6.96
CA ILE A 97 -11.59 -11.09 6.85
C ILE A 97 -12.77 -11.71 6.09
N SER A 98 -12.66 -12.97 5.61
CA SER A 98 -13.72 -13.67 4.89
C SER A 98 -15.07 -13.64 5.61
N PRO A 99 -15.17 -13.86 6.95
CA PRO A 99 -16.44 -13.77 7.66
C PRO A 99 -17.13 -12.40 7.52
N LEU A 100 -16.36 -11.31 7.39
CA LEU A 100 -16.92 -9.97 7.19
C LEU A 100 -17.57 -9.85 5.81
N TYR A 101 -16.96 -10.45 4.78
CA TYR A 101 -17.52 -10.47 3.43
C TYR A 101 -18.83 -11.28 3.36
N ASP A 102 -19.00 -12.30 4.21
CA ASP A 102 -20.24 -13.06 4.27
C ASP A 102 -21.43 -12.20 4.68
N LEU A 103 -21.23 -11.18 5.54
CA LEU A 103 -22.28 -10.22 5.90
C LEU A 103 -22.71 -9.30 4.73
N LEU A 104 -21.89 -9.21 3.67
CA LEU A 104 -22.19 -8.39 2.49
C LEU A 104 -22.99 -9.12 1.41
N LYS A 105 -23.18 -10.44 1.52
CA LYS A 105 -23.97 -11.25 0.58
C LYS A 105 -25.43 -10.80 0.56
N ARG A 106 -26.06 -10.81 -0.64
CA ARG A 106 -27.40 -10.24 -0.90
C ARG A 106 -28.51 -10.76 0.03
N ASN A 107 -28.49 -12.04 0.38
CA ASN A 107 -29.56 -12.70 1.12
C ASN A 107 -29.21 -12.95 2.60
N THR A 108 -28.23 -12.24 3.15
CA THR A 108 -27.81 -12.42 4.54
C THR A 108 -28.38 -11.32 5.40
N ASN A 109 -29.07 -11.64 6.48
CA ASN A 109 -29.46 -10.65 7.47
C ASN A 109 -28.21 -10.18 8.23
N PHE A 110 -28.04 -8.87 8.37
CA PHE A 110 -26.94 -8.31 9.14
C PHE A 110 -27.06 -8.71 10.61
N LYS A 111 -26.13 -9.53 11.09
CA LYS A 111 -26.02 -9.92 12.48
C LYS A 111 -24.56 -9.97 12.87
N TRP A 112 -24.08 -8.91 13.54
CA TRP A 112 -22.73 -8.91 14.08
C TRP A 112 -22.62 -9.91 15.24
N SER A 113 -21.65 -10.81 15.17
CA SER A 113 -21.42 -11.88 16.15
C SER A 113 -19.97 -11.93 16.58
N ASN A 114 -19.67 -12.78 17.56
CA ASN A 114 -18.32 -12.94 18.08
C ASN A 114 -17.31 -13.39 17.00
N ILE A 115 -17.76 -14.19 16.01
CA ILE A 115 -16.92 -14.62 14.89
C ILE A 115 -16.40 -13.40 14.10
N HIS A 116 -17.29 -12.46 13.79
CA HIS A 116 -16.93 -11.23 13.06
C HIS A 116 -16.02 -10.33 13.88
N GLN A 117 -16.27 -10.24 15.19
CA GLN A 117 -15.43 -9.49 16.11
C GLN A 117 -14.02 -10.06 16.21
N GLN A 118 -13.89 -11.38 16.28
CA GLN A 118 -12.60 -12.06 16.29
C GLN A 118 -11.86 -11.92 14.97
N ALA A 119 -12.56 -12.04 13.83
CA ALA A 119 -11.98 -11.82 12.51
C ALA A 119 -11.41 -10.39 12.36
N LEU A 120 -12.18 -9.38 12.80
CA LEU A 120 -11.74 -7.99 12.78
C LEU A 120 -10.53 -7.77 13.70
N ALA A 121 -10.56 -8.29 14.91
CA ALA A 121 -9.48 -8.17 15.88
C ALA A 121 -8.19 -8.84 15.37
N LYS A 122 -8.31 -10.03 14.79
CA LYS A 122 -7.19 -10.76 14.20
C LYS A 122 -6.61 -10.00 13.01
N ALA A 123 -7.44 -9.50 12.09
CA ALA A 123 -6.97 -8.72 10.95
C ALA A 123 -6.20 -7.46 11.36
N LYS A 124 -6.67 -6.75 12.39
CA LYS A 124 -5.96 -5.59 12.95
C LYS A 124 -4.60 -5.98 13.56
N LYS A 125 -4.55 -7.10 14.25
CA LYS A 125 -3.31 -7.62 14.86
C LYS A 125 -2.32 -8.04 13.77
N ASP A 126 -2.75 -8.81 12.78
CA ASP A 126 -1.92 -9.28 11.66
C ASP A 126 -1.33 -8.07 10.90
N LEU A 127 -2.13 -7.03 10.67
CA LEU A 127 -1.66 -5.79 10.04
C LEU A 127 -0.61 -5.06 10.90
N ALA A 128 -0.82 -4.97 12.22
CA ALA A 128 0.12 -4.34 13.12
C ALA A 128 1.47 -5.07 13.14
N GLU A 129 1.46 -6.41 13.14
CA GLU A 129 2.67 -7.23 13.12
C GLU A 129 3.40 -7.14 11.78
N CYS A 130 2.68 -7.08 10.65
CA CYS A 130 3.28 -6.91 9.32
C CYS A 130 3.98 -5.57 9.16
N THR A 131 3.47 -4.50 9.73
CA THR A 131 4.10 -3.17 9.68
C THR A 131 5.47 -3.16 10.35
N ILE A 132 5.64 -3.99 11.36
CA ILE A 132 6.92 -4.13 12.11
C ILE A 132 7.89 -5.09 11.37
N ARG A 133 7.37 -6.09 10.64
CA ARG A 133 8.18 -7.17 10.06
C ARG A 133 8.56 -7.00 8.59
N ASN A 134 7.84 -6.21 7.81
CA ASN A 134 8.00 -6.25 6.36
C ASN A 134 8.43 -4.91 5.74
N HIS A 135 9.71 -4.74 5.60
CA HIS A 135 10.22 -4.34 4.30
C HIS A 135 10.14 -5.58 3.37
N ARG A 136 8.98 -5.83 2.79
CA ARG A 136 8.90 -6.82 1.72
C ARG A 136 9.82 -6.29 0.63
N ASN A 137 10.91 -7.00 0.37
CA ASN A 137 11.67 -6.88 -0.86
C ASN A 137 10.71 -7.18 -2.03
N LEU A 138 9.91 -6.21 -2.41
CA LEU A 138 9.48 -6.13 -3.78
C LEU A 138 10.82 -5.98 -4.52
N LYS A 139 11.31 -7.08 -5.08
CA LYS A 139 12.26 -6.98 -6.16
C LYS A 139 11.58 -6.03 -7.13
N LEU A 140 11.98 -4.78 -7.10
CA LEU A 140 11.73 -3.85 -8.19
C LEU A 140 12.16 -4.66 -9.39
N VAL A 141 11.19 -5.06 -10.21
CA VAL A 141 11.44 -5.85 -11.40
C VAL A 141 12.48 -5.04 -12.17
N PRO A 142 13.75 -5.46 -12.24
CA PRO A 142 14.73 -4.71 -12.98
C PRO A 142 14.56 -5.08 -14.44
N ASN A 143 13.43 -4.77 -15.03
CA ASN A 143 13.19 -4.93 -16.47
C ASN A 143 11.77 -4.44 -16.81
N VAL A 144 11.50 -3.18 -16.53
CA VAL A 144 10.47 -2.47 -17.27
C VAL A 144 11.19 -1.35 -17.99
N PHE A 145 11.92 -1.77 -19.01
CA PHE A 145 12.10 -1.04 -20.30
C PHE A 145 13.04 -1.90 -21.15
#